data_4468a3c545839f5a931aa0cd87de548e
#
_entry.id   4468a3c545839f5a931aa0cd87de548e
#
_cell.length_a   1.000
_cell.length_b   1.000
_cell.length_c   1.000
_cell.angle_alpha   90.00
_cell.angle_beta   90.00
_cell.angle_gamma   90.00
#
_symmetry.space_group_name_H-M   'P 1'
#
loop_
_entity.id
_entity.type
_entity.pdbx_description
1 polymer ?
#
loop_
_entity_poly.entity_id
_entity_poly.type
_entity_poly.pdbx_seq_one_letter_code
_entity_poly.pdbx_strand_id
1 'polypeptide(L)'
;MAVTLTAAMLAGLAAVPVWADDAGSDEGKVLNIYCWNEEFKSRLTDHYPGYEEVDGTHGKIGDVDVVWNITPSDDNAYQNNLDETLLKQADAAADDKIDLFLVEADYALKYVNTDYTMSVADLGITDDEIADQYQYTKDVMTDSDGNLKGLSWQGCPGTMIYRRDIAKEVFGTDDPAEVQKKVADWDTFKATAAELKEKGYQMTSTVNDSYRVFSNNVTSPWVVDGKITVDDNIKNWVDMSKEMVDAGETATYELWSDDWSKGFFKDSNVFAYFGPAWFIDFSMSADQDGSVGKDGGWAATEGPQGFYWGGTWITAATGTDNPTLVADIMRTMTTNVDVMKEIVTADNDFVNNKPAMEEMAADESYGDAVRSCRYSRVWMLHNTYAL
;
A
#
# COMPACT_ATOMS: atom_id res chain seq x y z
N MET A 1 10.37 -17.01 -62.74
CA MET A 1 10.35 -15.76 -61.99
C MET A 1 10.15 -16.09 -60.54
N ALA A 2 11.23 -16.09 -59.76
CA ALA A 2 11.15 -16.32 -58.32
C ALA A 2 11.08 -14.95 -57.59
N VAL A 3 10.06 -14.76 -56.82
CA VAL A 3 9.90 -13.53 -55.99
C VAL A 3 10.39 -13.88 -54.59
N THR A 4 11.52 -13.31 -54.23
CA THR A 4 12.11 -13.43 -52.90
C THR A 4 11.46 -12.37 -52.01
N LEU A 5 10.68 -12.80 -51.01
CA LEU A 5 10.21 -11.92 -49.93
C LEU A 5 11.35 -11.78 -48.90
N THR A 6 11.87 -10.57 -48.80
CA THR A 6 12.80 -10.17 -47.71
C THR A 6 11.98 -9.71 -46.52
N ALA A 7 11.95 -10.49 -45.46
CA ALA A 7 11.40 -10.07 -44.17
C ALA A 7 12.42 -9.13 -43.50
N ALA A 8 12.06 -7.87 -43.34
CA ALA A 8 12.81 -6.93 -42.52
C ALA A 8 12.38 -7.15 -41.05
N MET A 9 13.28 -7.71 -40.26
CA MET A 9 13.18 -7.68 -38.81
C MET A 9 13.50 -6.26 -38.34
N LEU A 10 12.50 -5.54 -37.88
CA LEU A 10 12.67 -4.35 -37.04
C LEU A 10 13.10 -4.84 -35.65
N ALA A 11 14.39 -4.79 -35.38
CA ALA A 11 14.90 -4.86 -34.03
C ALA A 11 14.49 -3.55 -33.33
N GLY A 12 13.52 -3.64 -32.43
CA GLY A 12 13.25 -2.56 -31.49
C GLY A 12 14.48 -2.42 -30.59
N LEU A 13 15.22 -1.36 -30.79
CA LEU A 13 16.21 -0.89 -29.83
C LEU A 13 15.40 -0.39 -28.62
N ALA A 14 15.36 -1.18 -27.55
CA ALA A 14 15.04 -0.65 -26.24
C ALA A 14 16.00 0.52 -26.01
N ALA A 15 15.47 1.71 -25.84
CA ALA A 15 16.24 2.86 -25.43
C ALA A 15 16.72 2.59 -24.00
N VAL A 16 17.94 2.13 -23.87
CA VAL A 16 18.66 2.17 -22.60
C VAL A 16 18.71 3.66 -22.24
N PRO A 17 18.26 4.08 -21.05
CA PRO A 17 18.43 5.45 -20.63
C PRO A 17 19.92 5.80 -20.76
N VAL A 18 20.24 6.70 -21.67
CA VAL A 18 21.59 7.26 -21.77
C VAL A 18 21.70 8.16 -20.53
N TRP A 19 22.40 7.67 -19.53
CA TRP A 19 22.90 8.51 -18.44
C TRP A 19 23.64 9.66 -19.09
N ALA A 20 23.13 10.88 -18.97
CA ALA A 20 23.84 12.06 -19.41
C ALA A 20 25.16 12.08 -18.63
N ASP A 21 26.28 12.02 -19.37
CA ASP A 21 27.61 12.34 -18.84
C ASP A 21 27.56 13.80 -18.37
N ASP A 22 27.03 14.03 -17.17
CA ASP A 22 27.18 15.31 -16.48
C ASP A 22 28.45 15.22 -15.63
N ALA A 23 29.38 16.09 -15.93
CA ALA A 23 30.69 16.10 -15.34
C ALA A 23 30.58 16.36 -13.84
N GLY A 24 30.72 15.29 -13.03
CA GLY A 24 31.10 15.39 -11.63
C GLY A 24 29.96 15.24 -10.61
N SER A 25 29.11 14.22 -10.71
CA SER A 25 28.49 13.70 -9.51
C SER A 25 29.47 12.70 -8.89
N ASP A 26 29.98 13.02 -7.71
CA ASP A 26 30.71 12.07 -6.86
C ASP A 26 29.67 11.10 -6.24
N GLU A 27 28.97 10.32 -7.09
CA GLU A 27 28.08 9.26 -6.60
C GLU A 27 28.90 8.22 -5.83
N GLY A 28 28.34 7.71 -4.73
CA GLY A 28 28.88 6.61 -3.96
C GLY A 28 28.89 5.32 -4.79
N LYS A 29 29.56 4.31 -4.27
CA LYS A 29 29.63 2.98 -4.91
C LYS A 29 28.72 1.96 -4.27
N VAL A 30 28.12 2.32 -3.15
CA VAL A 30 27.18 1.48 -2.40
C VAL A 30 25.93 2.27 -2.15
N LEU A 31 24.77 1.71 -2.54
CA LEU A 31 23.44 2.23 -2.22
C LEU A 31 22.88 1.43 -1.05
N ASN A 32 22.78 2.03 0.11
CA ASN A 32 22.23 1.39 1.31
C ASN A 32 20.74 1.70 1.44
N ILE A 33 19.90 0.66 1.38
CA ILE A 33 18.45 0.75 1.51
C ILE A 33 18.02 0.11 2.82
N TYR A 34 17.28 0.86 3.66
CA TYR A 34 16.76 0.40 4.94
C TYR A 34 15.25 0.16 4.86
N CYS A 35 14.80 -1.04 5.23
CA CYS A 35 13.40 -1.43 5.23
C CYS A 35 13.09 -2.44 6.35
N TRP A 36 11.78 -2.68 6.59
CA TRP A 36 11.36 -3.63 7.64
C TRP A 36 10.96 -4.99 7.11
N ASN A 37 10.75 -5.14 5.81
CA ASN A 37 10.39 -6.39 5.14
C ASN A 37 10.92 -6.41 3.70
N GLU A 38 10.61 -7.46 2.95
CA GLU A 38 11.08 -7.64 1.58
C GLU A 38 10.15 -7.03 0.51
N GLU A 39 9.07 -6.35 0.88
CA GLU A 39 8.09 -5.86 -0.08
C GLU A 39 8.72 -4.89 -1.09
N PHE A 40 9.34 -3.80 -0.64
CA PHE A 40 10.00 -2.87 -1.55
C PHE A 40 11.18 -3.50 -2.30
N LYS A 41 11.89 -4.43 -1.65
CA LYS A 41 12.98 -5.17 -2.30
C LYS A 41 12.45 -5.92 -3.51
N SER A 42 11.34 -6.68 -3.36
CA SER A 42 10.73 -7.39 -4.49
C SER A 42 10.28 -6.42 -5.59
N ARG A 43 9.64 -5.28 -5.22
CA ARG A 43 9.23 -4.28 -6.20
C ARG A 43 10.40 -3.71 -7.00
N LEU A 44 11.50 -3.36 -6.32
CA LEU A 44 12.70 -2.82 -6.99
C LEU A 44 13.38 -3.89 -7.84
N THR A 45 13.52 -5.10 -7.32
CA THR A 45 14.18 -6.23 -8.01
C THR A 45 13.44 -6.60 -9.29
N ASP A 46 12.11 -6.65 -9.24
CA ASP A 46 11.30 -7.17 -10.33
C ASP A 46 10.96 -6.10 -11.39
N HIS A 47 10.93 -4.81 -11.00
CA HIS A 47 10.39 -3.75 -11.85
C HIS A 47 11.35 -2.60 -12.14
N TYR A 48 12.46 -2.45 -11.41
CA TYR A 48 13.40 -1.37 -11.70
C TYR A 48 14.37 -1.77 -12.82
N PRO A 49 14.41 -1.05 -13.95
CA PRO A 49 15.26 -1.41 -15.08
C PRO A 49 16.75 -1.40 -14.71
N GLY A 50 17.42 -2.51 -14.97
CA GLY A 50 18.85 -2.63 -14.75
C GLY A 50 19.26 -3.00 -13.33
N TYR A 51 18.33 -3.39 -12.46
CA TYR A 51 18.67 -4.05 -11.22
C TYR A 51 19.12 -5.49 -11.49
N GLU A 52 20.22 -5.91 -10.87
CA GLU A 52 20.76 -7.26 -10.93
C GLU A 52 20.87 -7.80 -9.50
N GLU A 53 20.15 -8.88 -9.18
CA GLU A 53 20.27 -9.54 -7.88
C GLU A 53 21.60 -10.31 -7.80
N VAL A 54 22.35 -10.13 -6.70
CA VAL A 54 23.58 -10.87 -6.40
C VAL A 54 23.30 -11.96 -5.38
N ASP A 55 22.60 -11.64 -4.31
CA ASP A 55 22.11 -12.57 -3.29
C ASP A 55 20.91 -11.99 -2.55
N GLY A 56 20.41 -12.68 -1.51
CA GLY A 56 19.22 -12.26 -0.77
C GLY A 56 19.29 -10.86 -0.14
N THR A 57 20.47 -10.26 0.00
CA THR A 57 20.67 -8.95 0.62
C THR A 57 21.52 -7.99 -0.21
N HIS A 58 21.99 -8.41 -1.37
CA HIS A 58 22.83 -7.61 -2.24
C HIS A 58 22.36 -7.66 -3.69
N GLY A 59 22.53 -6.54 -4.37
CA GLY A 59 22.25 -6.36 -5.79
C GLY A 59 23.20 -5.36 -6.42
N LYS A 60 22.94 -5.02 -7.68
CA LYS A 60 23.65 -3.99 -8.43
C LYS A 60 22.69 -3.16 -9.26
N ILE A 61 23.01 -1.88 -9.43
CA ILE A 61 22.43 -1.00 -10.44
C ILE A 61 23.61 -0.33 -11.16
N GLY A 62 23.88 -0.76 -12.38
CA GLY A 62 25.08 -0.34 -13.08
C GLY A 62 26.37 -0.71 -12.33
N ASP A 63 27.20 0.30 -12.00
CA ASP A 63 28.45 0.11 -11.25
C ASP A 63 28.26 0.30 -9.72
N VAL A 64 27.03 0.56 -9.23
CA VAL A 64 26.73 0.76 -7.82
C VAL A 64 26.25 -0.56 -7.19
N ASP A 65 26.87 -0.97 -6.10
CA ASP A 65 26.43 -2.10 -5.30
C ASP A 65 25.21 -1.69 -4.45
N VAL A 66 24.16 -2.52 -4.41
CA VAL A 66 22.95 -2.28 -3.58
C VAL A 66 23.00 -3.18 -2.36
N VAL A 67 22.82 -2.61 -1.18
CA VAL A 67 22.78 -3.32 0.09
C VAL A 67 21.44 -3.13 0.78
N TRP A 68 20.75 -4.25 1.02
CA TRP A 68 19.46 -4.30 1.70
C TRP A 68 19.64 -4.50 3.20
N ASN A 69 19.30 -3.48 3.99
CA ASN A 69 19.32 -3.50 5.44
C ASN A 69 17.91 -3.76 5.96
N ILE A 70 17.52 -5.05 6.03
CA ILE A 70 16.17 -5.46 6.40
C ILE A 70 16.13 -5.78 7.90
N THR A 71 15.32 -5.03 8.65
CA THR A 71 15.09 -5.23 10.09
C THR A 71 13.59 -5.33 10.36
N PRO A 72 13.04 -6.45 10.82
CA PRO A 72 11.62 -6.57 11.14
C PRO A 72 11.13 -5.48 12.11
N SER A 73 9.85 -5.10 11.99
CA SER A 73 9.25 -4.03 12.81
C SER A 73 8.84 -4.48 14.22
N ASP A 74 9.02 -5.75 14.57
CA ASP A 74 8.66 -6.28 15.88
C ASP A 74 9.30 -5.43 16.99
N ASP A 75 8.53 -5.08 18.01
CA ASP A 75 8.96 -4.24 19.12
C ASP A 75 9.65 -2.91 18.70
N ASN A 76 9.29 -2.36 17.56
CA ASN A 76 9.91 -1.18 16.92
C ASN A 76 11.40 -1.37 16.57
N ALA A 77 11.85 -2.59 16.33
CA ALA A 77 13.27 -2.86 16.06
C ALA A 77 13.77 -2.13 14.81
N TYR A 78 12.96 -2.07 13.75
CA TYR A 78 13.29 -1.30 12.54
C TYR A 78 13.52 0.19 12.86
N GLN A 79 12.54 0.83 13.50
CA GLN A 79 12.63 2.26 13.83
C GLN A 79 13.82 2.57 14.76
N ASN A 80 14.09 1.70 15.72
CA ASN A 80 15.22 1.85 16.63
C ASN A 80 16.56 1.74 15.88
N ASN A 81 16.71 0.75 15.00
CA ASN A 81 17.91 0.57 14.18
C ASN A 81 18.12 1.76 13.22
N LEU A 82 17.05 2.21 12.56
CA LEU A 82 17.10 3.36 11.67
C LEU A 82 17.49 4.63 12.40
N ASP A 83 16.90 4.91 13.58
CA ASP A 83 17.23 6.07 14.40
C ASP A 83 18.71 6.08 14.79
N GLU A 84 19.24 4.95 15.30
CA GLU A 84 20.64 4.84 15.70
C GLU A 84 21.60 5.07 14.53
N THR A 85 21.22 4.69 13.33
CA THR A 85 22.05 4.84 12.13
C THR A 85 21.96 6.25 11.57
N LEU A 86 20.75 6.83 11.50
CA LEU A 86 20.57 8.23 11.07
C LEU A 86 21.29 9.22 11.96
N LEU A 87 21.40 8.97 13.28
CA LEU A 87 22.18 9.80 14.20
C LEU A 87 23.68 9.81 13.87
N LYS A 88 24.19 8.82 13.15
CA LYS A 88 25.60 8.70 12.74
C LYS A 88 25.83 9.14 11.28
N GLN A 89 24.76 9.46 10.55
CA GLN A 89 24.77 9.73 9.10
C GLN A 89 25.82 10.79 8.70
N ALA A 90 25.94 11.88 9.47
CA ALA A 90 26.84 12.98 9.15
C ALA A 90 28.34 12.59 9.25
N ASP A 91 28.67 11.64 10.12
CA ASP A 91 30.03 11.19 10.38
C ASP A 91 30.38 9.88 9.67
N ALA A 92 29.41 9.25 8.99
CA ALA A 92 29.61 8.01 8.25
C ALA A 92 30.52 8.22 7.03
N ALA A 93 31.32 7.20 6.69
CA ALA A 93 32.03 7.19 5.41
C ALA A 93 31.01 7.12 4.26
N ALA A 94 31.41 7.56 3.06
CA ALA A 94 30.50 7.64 1.91
C ALA A 94 29.69 6.34 1.72
N ASP A 95 30.35 5.21 1.46
CA ASP A 95 29.68 3.93 1.21
C ASP A 95 29.01 3.29 2.44
N ASP A 96 29.08 3.91 3.63
CA ASP A 96 28.41 3.47 4.86
C ASP A 96 27.16 4.31 5.20
N LYS A 97 26.84 5.33 4.39
CA LYS A 97 25.69 6.19 4.60
C LYS A 97 24.40 5.47 4.24
N ILE A 98 23.30 5.86 4.90
CA ILE A 98 21.96 5.53 4.44
C ILE A 98 21.64 6.40 3.22
N ASP A 99 21.17 5.79 2.15
CA ASP A 99 20.73 6.50 0.95
C ASP A 99 19.22 6.59 0.90
N LEU A 100 18.56 5.43 1.01
CA LEU A 100 17.12 5.28 1.05
C LEU A 100 16.69 4.58 2.32
N PHE A 101 15.62 5.05 2.91
CA PHE A 101 14.91 4.32 3.96
C PHE A 101 13.39 4.39 3.74
N LEU A 102 12.70 3.35 4.17
CA LEU A 102 11.28 3.27 4.01
C LEU A 102 10.56 3.74 5.26
N VAL A 103 9.43 4.42 5.04
CA VAL A 103 8.56 4.93 6.10
C VAL A 103 7.14 4.41 5.85
N GLU A 104 6.53 3.84 6.89
CA GLU A 104 5.14 3.40 6.87
C GLU A 104 4.24 4.49 7.46
N ALA A 105 2.98 4.56 7.03
CA ALA A 105 2.01 5.59 7.40
C ALA A 105 1.88 5.82 8.92
N ASP A 106 1.89 4.76 9.72
CA ASP A 106 1.65 4.84 11.16
C ASP A 106 2.76 5.57 11.93
N TYR A 107 3.98 5.63 11.37
CA TYR A 107 5.10 6.35 12.00
C TYR A 107 5.74 7.42 11.10
N ALA A 108 5.08 7.81 10.00
CA ALA A 108 5.56 8.85 9.09
C ALA A 108 5.89 10.16 9.80
N LEU A 109 5.06 10.57 10.76
CA LEU A 109 5.25 11.79 11.55
C LEU A 109 6.56 11.82 12.35
N LYS A 110 7.15 10.64 12.64
CA LYS A 110 8.42 10.54 13.33
C LYS A 110 9.59 11.08 12.48
N TYR A 111 9.51 10.92 11.16
CA TYR A 111 10.62 11.23 10.24
C TYR A 111 10.37 12.46 9.40
N VAL A 112 9.13 12.73 9.00
CA VAL A 112 8.76 13.77 8.05
C VAL A 112 9.20 15.17 8.48
N ASN A 113 9.15 15.48 9.78
CA ASN A 113 9.54 16.78 10.34
C ASN A 113 11.00 16.80 10.87
N THR A 114 11.85 15.88 10.42
CA THR A 114 13.25 15.82 10.84
C THR A 114 14.20 16.30 9.76
N ASP A 115 15.39 16.73 10.15
CA ASP A 115 16.48 17.08 9.25
C ASP A 115 17.15 15.86 8.60
N TYR A 116 16.77 14.62 9.00
CA TYR A 116 17.32 13.40 8.42
C TYR A 116 16.68 13.00 7.09
N THR A 117 15.55 13.62 6.74
CA THR A 117 14.78 13.35 5.52
C THR A 117 14.96 14.48 4.53
N MET A 118 15.46 14.20 3.33
CA MET A 118 15.55 15.18 2.25
C MET A 118 14.17 15.57 1.73
N SER A 119 14.06 16.81 1.26
CA SER A 119 12.93 17.20 0.42
C SER A 119 13.02 16.54 -0.96
N VAL A 120 11.90 16.07 -1.46
CA VAL A 120 11.77 15.53 -2.84
C VAL A 120 12.22 16.56 -3.88
N ALA A 121 11.97 17.85 -3.62
CA ALA A 121 12.42 18.95 -4.48
C ALA A 121 13.95 19.11 -4.50
N ASP A 122 14.64 18.83 -3.38
CA ASP A 122 16.11 18.90 -3.31
C ASP A 122 16.80 17.79 -4.14
N LEU A 123 16.06 16.72 -4.46
CA LEU A 123 16.46 15.67 -5.40
C LEU A 123 16.15 16.05 -6.86
N GLY A 124 15.64 17.25 -7.11
CA GLY A 124 15.27 17.74 -8.44
C GLY A 124 13.99 17.08 -9.00
N ILE A 125 13.18 16.42 -8.18
CA ILE A 125 11.87 15.91 -8.58
C ILE A 125 10.86 17.04 -8.44
N THR A 126 10.16 17.35 -9.54
CA THR A 126 9.25 18.49 -9.62
C THR A 126 7.81 18.12 -9.31
N ASP A 127 6.99 19.12 -8.93
CA ASP A 127 5.55 18.92 -8.70
C ASP A 127 4.82 18.40 -9.94
N ASP A 128 5.27 18.79 -11.15
CA ASP A 128 4.69 18.31 -12.41
C ASP A 128 4.94 16.81 -12.62
N GLU A 129 6.11 16.28 -12.21
CA GLU A 129 6.43 14.85 -12.34
C GLU A 129 5.56 13.98 -11.42
N ILE A 130 5.10 14.53 -10.29
CA ILE A 130 4.29 13.82 -9.29
C ILE A 130 2.82 14.27 -9.27
N ALA A 131 2.36 14.99 -10.31
CA ALA A 131 0.99 15.51 -10.39
C ALA A 131 -0.07 14.40 -10.43
N ASP A 132 0.30 13.26 -11.00
CA ASP A 132 -0.59 12.09 -11.15
C ASP A 132 -0.73 11.24 -9.89
N GLN A 133 0.02 11.54 -8.84
CA GLN A 133 -0.11 10.85 -7.55
C GLN A 133 -1.35 11.36 -6.79
N TYR A 134 -1.92 10.48 -5.95
CA TYR A 134 -3.04 10.86 -5.08
C TYR A 134 -2.60 11.85 -4.00
N GLN A 135 -3.41 12.88 -3.77
CA GLN A 135 -3.03 13.96 -2.86
C GLN A 135 -2.80 13.49 -1.42
N TYR A 136 -3.67 12.61 -0.90
CA TYR A 136 -3.54 12.10 0.47
C TYR A 136 -2.20 11.41 0.73
N THR A 137 -1.60 10.74 -0.28
CA THR A 137 -0.28 10.11 -0.12
C THR A 137 0.83 11.14 0.02
N LYS A 138 0.69 12.30 -0.64
CA LYS A 138 1.61 13.43 -0.49
C LYS A 138 1.44 14.11 0.87
N ASP A 139 0.18 14.27 1.32
CA ASP A 139 -0.12 14.92 2.60
C ASP A 139 0.52 14.20 3.79
N VAL A 140 0.57 12.86 3.78
CA VAL A 140 1.23 12.05 4.84
C VAL A 140 2.71 12.37 4.98
N MET A 141 3.42 12.64 3.87
CA MET A 141 4.86 12.92 3.86
C MET A 141 5.20 14.38 3.62
N THR A 142 4.27 15.29 3.81
CA THR A 142 4.51 16.74 3.77
C THR A 142 4.80 17.23 5.20
N ASP A 143 5.95 17.89 5.37
CA ASP A 143 6.35 18.45 6.66
C ASP A 143 5.55 19.71 7.04
N SER A 144 5.77 20.23 8.24
CA SER A 144 5.08 21.43 8.74
C SER A 144 5.39 22.71 7.94
N ASP A 145 6.45 22.72 7.15
CA ASP A 145 6.85 23.85 6.31
C ASP A 145 6.35 23.70 4.86
N GLY A 146 5.64 22.61 4.56
CA GLY A 146 5.05 22.33 3.26
C GLY A 146 5.99 21.61 2.28
N ASN A 147 7.11 21.03 2.74
CA ASN A 147 8.02 20.29 1.89
C ASN A 147 7.63 18.81 1.87
N LEU A 148 7.51 18.24 0.68
CA LEU A 148 7.30 16.78 0.51
C LEU A 148 8.61 16.04 0.75
N LYS A 149 8.60 15.03 1.62
CA LYS A 149 9.77 14.31 2.13
C LYS A 149 9.87 12.85 1.66
N GLY A 150 8.91 12.33 0.93
CA GLY A 150 8.91 10.96 0.42
C GLY A 150 7.84 10.73 -0.62
N LEU A 151 8.02 9.71 -1.46
CA LEU A 151 7.08 9.30 -2.49
C LEU A 151 6.67 7.85 -2.27
N SER A 152 5.41 7.52 -2.53
CA SER A 152 4.91 6.14 -2.42
C SER A 152 4.56 5.57 -3.78
N TRP A 153 4.87 4.29 -4.00
CA TRP A 153 4.30 3.55 -5.13
C TRP A 153 2.89 3.06 -4.84
N GLN A 154 2.49 2.95 -3.56
CA GLN A 154 1.19 2.41 -3.13
C GLN A 154 0.16 3.51 -2.89
N GLY A 155 -1.07 3.27 -3.34
CA GLY A 155 -2.22 4.11 -2.99
C GLY A 155 -2.96 3.63 -1.74
N CYS A 156 -2.99 2.33 -1.47
CA CYS A 156 -3.61 1.68 -0.32
C CYS A 156 -5.05 2.12 0.02
N PRO A 157 -5.94 2.40 -0.96
CA PRO A 157 -7.33 2.69 -0.63
C PRO A 157 -7.98 1.47 0.01
N GLY A 158 -8.74 1.71 1.05
CA GLY A 158 -9.44 0.66 1.78
C GLY A 158 -10.79 0.31 1.17
N THR A 159 -11.23 -0.92 1.40
CA THR A 159 -12.53 -1.45 0.97
C THR A 159 -13.08 -2.41 2.01
N MET A 160 -14.38 -2.68 1.98
CA MET A 160 -14.98 -3.77 2.73
C MET A 160 -14.92 -5.05 1.92
N ILE A 161 -14.22 -6.06 2.42
CA ILE A 161 -14.00 -7.37 1.78
C ILE A 161 -14.93 -8.36 2.47
N TYR A 162 -15.82 -9.01 1.72
CA TYR A 162 -16.86 -9.86 2.28
C TYR A 162 -16.90 -11.27 1.67
N ARG A 163 -17.44 -12.23 2.44
CA ARG A 163 -17.67 -13.62 2.07
C ARG A 163 -18.83 -13.73 1.07
N ARG A 164 -18.56 -14.22 -0.17
CA ARG A 164 -19.57 -14.45 -1.20
C ARG A 164 -20.60 -15.50 -0.80
N ASP A 165 -20.17 -16.58 -0.18
CA ASP A 165 -21.05 -17.67 0.25
C ASP A 165 -22.03 -17.23 1.34
N ILE A 166 -21.56 -16.48 2.33
CA ILE A 166 -22.40 -15.91 3.38
C ILE A 166 -23.38 -14.89 2.81
N ALA A 167 -22.91 -13.99 1.89
CA ALA A 167 -23.78 -13.03 1.22
C ALA A 167 -24.92 -13.73 0.45
N LYS A 168 -24.62 -14.80 -0.31
CA LYS A 168 -25.64 -15.61 -1.00
C LYS A 168 -26.63 -16.24 -0.05
N GLU A 169 -26.15 -16.79 1.06
CA GLU A 169 -27.02 -17.44 2.04
C GLU A 169 -27.94 -16.45 2.75
N VAL A 170 -27.41 -15.30 3.17
CA VAL A 170 -28.16 -14.35 4.00
C VAL A 170 -28.98 -13.37 3.15
N PHE A 171 -28.40 -12.84 2.06
CA PHE A 171 -29.02 -11.80 1.24
C PHE A 171 -29.61 -12.32 -0.09
N GLY A 172 -29.31 -13.58 -0.44
CA GLY A 172 -29.73 -14.17 -1.72
C GLY A 172 -28.88 -13.74 -2.93
N THR A 173 -27.83 -12.96 -2.71
CA THR A 173 -26.91 -12.46 -3.73
C THR A 173 -25.50 -12.25 -3.18
N ASP A 174 -24.50 -12.38 -4.05
CA ASP A 174 -23.12 -11.99 -3.77
C ASP A 174 -22.62 -10.88 -4.70
N ASP A 175 -23.53 -10.24 -5.41
CA ASP A 175 -23.21 -9.09 -6.29
C ASP A 175 -22.74 -7.90 -5.45
N PRO A 176 -21.54 -7.33 -5.75
CA PRO A 176 -20.98 -6.22 -4.97
C PRO A 176 -21.87 -4.98 -4.89
N ALA A 177 -22.59 -4.64 -5.98
CA ALA A 177 -23.47 -3.47 -5.99
C ALA A 177 -24.73 -3.68 -5.13
N GLU A 178 -25.21 -4.92 -5.01
CA GLU A 178 -26.33 -5.25 -4.13
C GLU A 178 -25.88 -5.33 -2.66
N VAL A 179 -24.69 -5.87 -2.39
CA VAL A 179 -24.11 -5.90 -1.04
C VAL A 179 -23.78 -4.48 -0.56
N GLN A 180 -23.29 -3.59 -1.45
CA GLN A 180 -23.06 -2.17 -1.11
C GLN A 180 -24.31 -1.49 -0.55
N LYS A 181 -25.50 -1.78 -1.07
CA LYS A 181 -26.76 -1.20 -0.54
C LYS A 181 -27.06 -1.63 0.89
N LYS A 182 -26.54 -2.77 1.32
CA LYS A 182 -26.66 -3.30 2.69
C LYS A 182 -25.70 -2.65 3.67
N VAL A 183 -24.62 -2.03 3.19
CA VAL A 183 -23.54 -1.48 3.99
C VAL A 183 -23.17 -0.05 3.56
N ALA A 184 -24.10 0.68 2.94
CA ALA A 184 -23.86 1.99 2.34
C ALA A 184 -23.54 3.11 3.36
N ASP A 185 -23.90 2.91 4.62
CA ASP A 185 -23.61 3.78 5.74
C ASP A 185 -23.58 2.96 7.04
N TRP A 186 -23.20 3.61 8.16
CA TRP A 186 -23.08 2.91 9.46
C TRP A 186 -24.40 2.42 10.03
N ASP A 187 -25.55 3.02 9.67
CA ASP A 187 -26.86 2.55 10.10
C ASP A 187 -27.29 1.28 9.36
N THR A 188 -27.10 1.26 8.04
CA THR A 188 -27.35 0.05 7.23
C THR A 188 -26.34 -1.05 7.54
N PHE A 189 -25.09 -0.71 7.85
CA PHE A 189 -24.06 -1.66 8.31
C PHE A 189 -24.49 -2.38 9.61
N LYS A 190 -24.94 -1.63 10.63
CA LYS A 190 -25.46 -2.21 11.88
C LYS A 190 -26.71 -3.08 11.65
N ALA A 191 -27.63 -2.61 10.81
CA ALA A 191 -28.83 -3.39 10.49
C ALA A 191 -28.46 -4.72 9.81
N THR A 192 -27.47 -4.71 8.93
CA THR A 192 -26.93 -5.90 8.26
C THR A 192 -26.20 -6.83 9.25
N ALA A 193 -25.48 -6.26 10.22
CA ALA A 193 -24.85 -7.04 11.29
C ALA A 193 -25.90 -7.83 12.12
N ALA A 194 -27.04 -7.22 12.43
CA ALA A 194 -28.15 -7.88 13.11
C ALA A 194 -28.77 -9.00 12.23
N GLU A 195 -28.95 -8.78 10.92
CA GLU A 195 -29.45 -9.79 9.97
C GLU A 195 -28.49 -10.99 9.88
N LEU A 196 -27.17 -10.75 9.81
CA LEU A 196 -26.13 -11.78 9.81
C LEU A 196 -26.15 -12.61 11.09
N LYS A 197 -26.27 -11.95 12.24
CA LYS A 197 -26.33 -12.62 13.54
C LYS A 197 -27.52 -13.56 13.66
N GLU A 198 -28.70 -13.21 13.13
CA GLU A 198 -29.88 -14.10 13.13
C GLU A 198 -29.62 -15.43 12.39
N LYS A 199 -28.61 -15.44 11.49
CA LYS A 199 -28.17 -16.63 10.74
C LYS A 199 -26.94 -17.31 11.37
N GLY A 200 -26.41 -16.79 12.47
CA GLY A 200 -25.26 -17.34 13.17
C GLY A 200 -23.92 -16.79 12.69
N TYR A 201 -23.93 -15.73 11.90
CA TYR A 201 -22.72 -15.07 11.42
C TYR A 201 -22.38 -13.83 12.25
N GLN A 202 -21.12 -13.41 12.19
CA GLN A 202 -20.61 -12.17 12.75
C GLN A 202 -20.22 -11.21 11.62
N MET A 203 -20.48 -9.92 11.79
CA MET A 203 -20.15 -8.92 10.80
C MET A 203 -18.65 -8.87 10.56
N THR A 204 -17.84 -8.77 11.65
CA THR A 204 -16.38 -8.68 11.60
C THR A 204 -15.74 -9.58 12.67
N SER A 205 -14.44 -9.86 12.51
CA SER A 205 -13.64 -10.66 13.44
C SER A 205 -13.27 -9.90 14.72
N THR A 206 -13.24 -8.56 14.62
CA THR A 206 -13.01 -7.65 15.73
C THR A 206 -13.62 -6.29 15.43
N VAL A 207 -13.92 -5.52 16.47
CA VAL A 207 -14.30 -4.10 16.30
C VAL A 207 -13.17 -3.25 15.68
N ASN A 208 -11.93 -3.69 15.88
CA ASN A 208 -10.76 -3.00 15.32
C ASN A 208 -10.68 -3.07 13.80
N ASP A 209 -11.36 -4.02 13.14
CA ASP A 209 -11.42 -4.10 11.68
C ASP A 209 -11.98 -2.80 11.06
N SER A 210 -12.92 -2.13 11.74
CA SER A 210 -13.49 -0.86 11.28
C SER A 210 -12.76 0.40 11.76
N TYR A 211 -11.77 0.27 12.67
CA TYR A 211 -11.15 1.45 13.28
C TYR A 211 -10.54 2.43 12.27
N ARG A 212 -9.84 1.91 11.26
CA ARG A 212 -9.20 2.75 10.23
C ARG A 212 -10.20 3.59 9.45
N VAL A 213 -11.40 3.07 9.22
CA VAL A 213 -12.47 3.81 8.54
C VAL A 213 -12.84 5.06 9.33
N PHE A 214 -12.95 4.96 10.65
CA PHE A 214 -13.26 6.11 11.51
C PHE A 214 -12.07 7.03 11.72
N SER A 215 -10.88 6.47 11.96
CA SER A 215 -9.69 7.27 12.28
C SER A 215 -9.16 8.07 11.09
N ASN A 216 -9.36 7.62 9.85
CA ASN A 216 -9.02 8.41 8.66
C ASN A 216 -9.96 9.62 8.45
N ASN A 217 -11.13 9.59 9.04
CA ASN A 217 -12.16 10.61 8.86
C ASN A 217 -12.29 11.54 10.07
N VAL A 218 -11.25 11.65 10.92
CA VAL A 218 -11.22 12.61 12.03
C VAL A 218 -11.04 14.04 11.50
N THR A 219 -11.66 14.99 12.21
CA THR A 219 -11.64 16.39 11.85
C THR A 219 -10.78 17.24 12.79
N SER A 220 -10.30 16.64 13.88
CA SER A 220 -9.44 17.33 14.84
C SER A 220 -8.27 16.42 15.27
N PRO A 221 -7.09 17.02 15.56
CA PRO A 221 -5.97 16.27 16.11
C PRO A 221 -6.24 15.84 17.57
N TRP A 222 -5.52 14.81 18.03
CA TRP A 222 -5.61 14.31 19.40
C TRP A 222 -5.20 15.33 20.48
N VAL A 223 -4.42 16.34 20.12
CA VAL A 223 -4.00 17.39 21.03
C VAL A 223 -4.35 18.76 20.44
N VAL A 224 -5.20 19.50 21.14
CA VAL A 224 -5.58 20.87 20.81
C VAL A 224 -5.28 21.76 22.02
N ASP A 225 -4.51 22.82 21.85
CA ASP A 225 -4.09 23.74 22.93
C ASP A 225 -3.51 23.03 24.17
N GLY A 226 -2.70 21.99 23.93
CA GLY A 226 -2.08 21.20 24.99
C GLY A 226 -3.01 20.25 25.76
N LYS A 227 -4.24 20.03 25.27
CA LYS A 227 -5.24 19.14 25.87
C LYS A 227 -5.58 18.00 24.93
N ILE A 228 -5.76 16.80 25.50
CA ILE A 228 -6.29 15.66 24.75
C ILE A 228 -7.73 15.96 24.31
N THR A 229 -7.95 15.87 23.02
CA THR A 229 -9.25 16.02 22.36
C THR A 229 -9.58 14.73 21.63
N VAL A 230 -10.70 14.10 21.99
CA VAL A 230 -11.19 12.91 21.28
C VAL A 230 -12.19 13.39 20.24
N ASP A 231 -11.87 13.15 18.96
CA ASP A 231 -12.76 13.49 17.84
C ASP A 231 -14.10 12.74 17.95
N ASP A 232 -15.16 13.33 17.41
CA ASP A 232 -16.48 12.71 17.48
C ASP A 232 -16.58 11.42 16.65
N ASN A 233 -15.82 11.31 15.56
CA ASN A 233 -15.72 10.03 14.82
C ASN A 233 -15.15 8.90 15.68
N ILE A 234 -14.15 9.20 16.49
CA ILE A 234 -13.57 8.19 17.40
C ILE A 234 -14.60 7.79 18.48
N LYS A 235 -15.36 8.75 19.02
CA LYS A 235 -16.45 8.45 19.98
C LYS A 235 -17.53 7.59 19.32
N ASN A 236 -17.94 7.93 18.09
CA ASN A 236 -18.93 7.16 17.33
C ASN A 236 -18.46 5.72 17.09
N TRP A 237 -17.16 5.52 16.78
CA TRP A 237 -16.59 4.18 16.68
C TRP A 237 -16.65 3.42 18.01
N VAL A 238 -16.33 4.06 19.13
CA VAL A 238 -16.41 3.43 20.46
C VAL A 238 -17.83 3.02 20.79
N ASP A 239 -18.80 3.91 20.56
CA ASP A 239 -20.20 3.64 20.85
C ASP A 239 -20.76 2.52 19.98
N MET A 240 -20.50 2.55 18.67
CA MET A 240 -20.88 1.50 17.72
C MET A 240 -20.23 0.15 18.10
N SER A 241 -18.93 0.17 18.41
CA SER A 241 -18.21 -1.03 18.82
C SER A 241 -18.83 -1.68 20.05
N LYS A 242 -19.15 -0.86 21.05
CA LYS A 242 -19.81 -1.35 22.27
C LYS A 242 -21.18 -1.93 21.95
N GLU A 243 -22.01 -1.26 21.16
CA GLU A 243 -23.34 -1.74 20.76
C GLU A 243 -23.24 -3.11 20.07
N MET A 244 -22.34 -3.25 19.07
CA MET A 244 -22.19 -4.49 18.32
C MET A 244 -21.64 -5.66 19.14
N VAL A 245 -20.71 -5.39 20.07
CA VAL A 245 -20.19 -6.40 21.00
C VAL A 245 -21.28 -6.84 21.97
N ASP A 246 -22.00 -5.92 22.61
CA ASP A 246 -23.09 -6.24 23.54
C ASP A 246 -24.21 -7.01 22.83
N ALA A 247 -24.45 -6.71 21.56
CA ALA A 247 -25.40 -7.44 20.73
C ALA A 247 -24.86 -8.79 20.22
N GLY A 248 -23.55 -9.06 20.29
CA GLY A 248 -22.93 -10.27 19.76
C GLY A 248 -22.91 -10.33 18.23
N GLU A 249 -22.84 -9.19 17.58
CA GLU A 249 -22.82 -9.01 16.13
C GLU A 249 -21.40 -9.00 15.55
N THR A 250 -20.39 -8.89 16.40
CA THR A 250 -18.96 -8.96 16.07
C THR A 250 -18.22 -9.76 17.14
N ALA A 251 -17.09 -10.36 16.76
CA ALA A 251 -16.16 -10.94 17.74
C ALA A 251 -15.28 -9.85 18.38
N THR A 252 -14.41 -10.24 19.30
CA THR A 252 -13.52 -9.35 20.06
C THR A 252 -12.09 -9.85 20.06
N TYR A 253 -11.69 -10.53 19.00
CA TYR A 253 -10.32 -11.01 18.87
C TYR A 253 -9.34 -9.83 18.76
N GLU A 254 -8.13 -10.03 19.21
CA GLU A 254 -7.07 -9.06 19.01
C GLU A 254 -6.66 -9.03 17.53
N LEU A 255 -6.57 -7.84 16.96
CA LEU A 255 -6.13 -7.65 15.58
C LEU A 255 -4.74 -8.29 15.39
N TRP A 256 -4.53 -8.99 14.29
CA TRP A 256 -3.34 -9.78 13.95
C TRP A 256 -3.11 -11.05 14.77
N SER A 257 -4.01 -11.41 15.68
CA SER A 257 -3.91 -12.67 16.40
C SER A 257 -4.30 -13.88 15.53
N ASP A 258 -3.87 -15.08 15.96
CA ASP A 258 -4.30 -16.34 15.33
C ASP A 258 -5.81 -16.52 15.36
N ASP A 259 -6.49 -16.06 16.42
CA ASP A 259 -7.95 -16.16 16.52
C ASP A 259 -8.66 -15.23 15.55
N TRP A 260 -8.14 -14.03 15.33
CA TRP A 260 -8.65 -13.10 14.33
C TRP A 260 -8.47 -13.66 12.91
N SER A 261 -7.30 -14.23 12.60
CA SER A 261 -6.99 -14.76 11.27
C SER A 261 -7.74 -16.03 10.90
N LYS A 262 -8.31 -16.76 11.87
CA LYS A 262 -9.23 -17.88 11.60
C LYS A 262 -10.44 -17.49 10.76
N GLY A 263 -10.83 -16.22 10.79
CA GLY A 263 -11.89 -15.67 9.96
C GLY A 263 -11.63 -15.75 8.45
N PHE A 264 -10.36 -15.93 8.03
CA PHE A 264 -10.00 -16.09 6.63
C PHE A 264 -10.29 -17.48 6.05
N PHE A 265 -10.75 -18.42 6.89
CA PHE A 265 -11.00 -19.80 6.50
C PHE A 265 -12.51 -20.11 6.41
N LYS A 266 -12.86 -21.11 5.56
CA LYS A 266 -14.25 -21.45 5.22
C LYS A 266 -15.12 -21.93 6.37
N ASP A 267 -14.51 -22.49 7.40
CA ASP A 267 -15.18 -22.97 8.61
C ASP A 267 -15.49 -21.85 9.62
N SER A 268 -15.06 -20.62 9.32
CA SER A 268 -15.37 -19.44 10.11
C SER A 268 -16.77 -18.91 9.82
N ASN A 269 -17.35 -18.21 10.81
CA ASN A 269 -18.62 -17.48 10.69
C ASN A 269 -18.44 -15.95 10.50
N VAL A 270 -17.24 -15.47 10.25
CA VAL A 270 -16.95 -14.05 10.00
C VAL A 270 -17.34 -13.67 8.57
N PHE A 271 -18.13 -12.61 8.43
CA PHE A 271 -18.62 -12.14 7.14
C PHE A 271 -17.65 -11.25 6.40
N ALA A 272 -17.04 -10.26 7.06
CA ALA A 272 -16.28 -9.22 6.39
C ALA A 272 -15.06 -8.73 7.16
N TYR A 273 -14.18 -8.10 6.41
CA TYR A 273 -13.00 -7.36 6.88
C TYR A 273 -12.92 -6.01 6.16
N PHE A 274 -12.14 -5.10 6.71
CA PHE A 274 -11.79 -3.84 6.06
C PHE A 274 -10.29 -3.83 5.77
N GLY A 275 -9.91 -3.59 4.53
CA GLY A 275 -8.51 -3.59 4.14
C GLY A 275 -8.26 -3.13 2.71
N PRO A 276 -7.04 -2.72 2.38
CA PRO A 276 -6.62 -2.37 1.03
C PRO A 276 -6.15 -3.60 0.24
N ALA A 277 -5.55 -3.36 -0.92
CA ALA A 277 -5.06 -4.38 -1.83
C ALA A 277 -4.11 -5.37 -1.16
N TRP A 278 -3.05 -4.87 -0.57
CA TRP A 278 -2.05 -5.71 0.09
C TRP A 278 -2.64 -6.62 1.19
N PHE A 279 -3.75 -6.20 1.82
CA PHE A 279 -4.38 -6.98 2.88
C PHE A 279 -4.87 -8.35 2.41
N ILE A 280 -5.41 -8.43 1.18
CA ILE A 280 -5.90 -9.68 0.61
C ILE A 280 -4.74 -10.65 0.37
N ASP A 281 -3.69 -10.19 -0.31
CA ASP A 281 -2.57 -11.06 -0.68
C ASP A 281 -1.65 -11.37 0.51
N PHE A 282 -1.37 -10.38 1.34
CA PHE A 282 -0.43 -10.53 2.44
C PHE A 282 -1.04 -11.16 3.70
N SER A 283 -2.32 -10.83 4.02
CA SER A 283 -2.91 -11.20 5.32
C SER A 283 -3.95 -12.31 5.23
N MET A 284 -4.76 -12.36 4.15
CA MET A 284 -5.95 -13.23 4.08
C MET A 284 -5.65 -14.68 3.65
N SER A 285 -4.39 -15.10 3.66
CA SER A 285 -3.96 -16.50 3.42
C SER A 285 -4.51 -17.11 2.14
N ALA A 286 -4.55 -16.32 1.04
CA ALA A 286 -5.24 -16.68 -0.20
C ALA A 286 -4.80 -18.03 -0.79
N ASP A 287 -3.55 -18.46 -0.58
CA ASP A 287 -3.00 -19.69 -1.15
C ASP A 287 -3.11 -20.92 -0.22
N GLN A 288 -3.56 -20.74 1.02
CA GLN A 288 -3.65 -21.83 2.00
C GLN A 288 -4.88 -22.71 1.75
N ASP A 289 -4.72 -24.03 1.96
CA ASP A 289 -5.83 -24.97 1.88
C ASP A 289 -6.91 -24.64 2.92
N GLY A 290 -8.16 -24.59 2.47
CA GLY A 290 -9.30 -24.24 3.31
C GLY A 290 -9.52 -22.73 3.47
N SER A 291 -8.62 -21.88 2.95
CA SER A 291 -8.87 -20.43 2.94
C SER A 291 -10.02 -20.07 2.00
N VAL A 292 -10.71 -19.00 2.33
CA VAL A 292 -11.80 -18.45 1.49
C VAL A 292 -11.23 -17.93 0.17
N GLY A 293 -10.04 -17.30 0.22
CA GLY A 293 -9.39 -16.68 -0.94
C GLY A 293 -9.02 -17.66 -2.03
N LYS A 294 -8.57 -18.87 -1.67
CA LYS A 294 -8.10 -19.89 -2.63
C LYS A 294 -9.10 -20.25 -3.71
N ASP A 295 -10.39 -20.20 -3.41
CA ASP A 295 -11.47 -20.53 -4.36
C ASP A 295 -12.24 -19.27 -4.82
N GLY A 296 -11.69 -18.07 -4.68
CA GLY A 296 -12.35 -16.83 -5.06
C GLY A 296 -13.58 -16.51 -4.22
N GLY A 297 -13.60 -16.93 -2.97
CA GLY A 297 -14.74 -16.78 -2.07
C GLY A 297 -14.93 -15.38 -1.48
N TRP A 298 -14.00 -14.47 -1.72
CA TRP A 298 -14.11 -13.06 -1.34
C TRP A 298 -14.65 -12.18 -2.48
N ALA A 299 -15.33 -11.11 -2.12
CA ALA A 299 -15.61 -9.98 -2.99
C ALA A 299 -15.40 -8.69 -2.21
N ALA A 300 -15.26 -7.58 -2.92
CA ALA A 300 -15.05 -6.27 -2.34
C ALA A 300 -16.18 -5.31 -2.72
N THR A 301 -16.47 -4.38 -1.79
CA THR A 301 -17.39 -3.27 -1.98
C THR A 301 -16.87 -2.06 -1.21
N GLU A 302 -17.38 -0.85 -1.49
CA GLU A 302 -16.90 0.39 -0.86
C GLU A 302 -17.01 0.36 0.66
N GLY A 303 -18.08 -0.27 1.17
CA GLY A 303 -18.44 -0.22 2.57
C GLY A 303 -19.13 1.10 2.95
N PRO A 304 -19.23 1.38 4.25
CA PRO A 304 -19.99 2.52 4.75
C PRO A 304 -19.32 3.88 4.58
N GLN A 305 -18.00 3.89 4.41
CA GLN A 305 -17.22 5.13 4.29
C GLN A 305 -15.83 4.82 3.71
N GLY A 306 -15.30 5.74 2.88
CA GLY A 306 -13.95 5.65 2.32
C GLY A 306 -12.85 5.81 3.37
N PHE A 307 -11.73 5.12 3.17
CA PHE A 307 -10.55 5.18 4.02
C PHE A 307 -9.31 4.70 3.25
N TYR A 308 -8.13 4.87 3.84
CA TYR A 308 -6.91 4.20 3.41
C TYR A 308 -6.25 3.51 4.62
N TRP A 309 -5.43 2.52 4.37
CA TRP A 309 -4.69 1.84 5.44
C TRP A 309 -3.29 1.45 4.97
N GLY A 310 -2.28 1.91 5.74
CA GLY A 310 -0.88 1.66 5.43
C GLY A 310 -0.39 2.50 4.27
N GLY A 311 0.56 1.95 3.57
CA GLY A 311 1.35 2.59 2.53
C GLY A 311 2.78 2.78 2.97
N THR A 312 3.67 2.60 2.02
CA THR A 312 5.12 2.69 2.20
C THR A 312 5.67 3.82 1.36
N TRP A 313 6.43 4.70 1.97
CA TRP A 313 7.11 5.80 1.28
C TRP A 313 8.60 5.53 1.16
N ILE A 314 9.12 5.77 -0.03
CA ILE A 314 10.54 5.82 -0.33
C ILE A 314 11.04 7.20 0.06
N THR A 315 12.00 7.26 0.98
CA THR A 315 12.50 8.48 1.58
C THR A 315 14.02 8.54 1.41
N ALA A 316 14.52 9.68 0.92
CA ALA A 316 15.95 9.90 0.80
C ALA A 316 16.55 10.39 2.13
N ALA A 317 17.66 9.81 2.53
CA ALA A 317 18.38 10.27 3.71
C ALA A 317 19.18 11.55 3.43
N THR A 318 19.11 12.51 4.32
CA THR A 318 19.97 13.71 4.25
C THR A 318 21.44 13.30 4.30
N GLY A 319 22.19 13.77 3.31
CA GLY A 319 23.62 13.46 3.19
C GLY A 319 23.92 12.14 2.49
N THR A 320 22.93 11.55 1.78
CA THR A 320 23.20 10.47 0.82
C THR A 320 24.33 10.86 -0.14
N ASP A 321 25.17 9.93 -0.49
CA ASP A 321 26.20 10.11 -1.50
C ASP A 321 25.79 9.54 -2.88
N ASN A 322 24.53 9.10 -3.02
CA ASN A 322 23.91 8.64 -4.27
C ASN A 322 22.65 9.44 -4.67
N PRO A 323 22.63 10.79 -4.60
CA PRO A 323 21.41 11.57 -4.77
C PRO A 323 20.75 11.40 -6.14
N THR A 324 21.53 11.23 -7.21
CA THR A 324 21.02 11.05 -8.57
C THR A 324 20.35 9.69 -8.73
N LEU A 325 20.98 8.62 -8.25
CA LEU A 325 20.42 7.26 -8.30
C LEU A 325 19.17 7.16 -7.41
N VAL A 326 19.21 7.76 -6.22
CA VAL A 326 18.05 7.85 -5.31
C VAL A 326 16.86 8.53 -6.01
N ALA A 327 17.11 9.68 -6.66
CA ALA A 327 16.08 10.40 -7.39
C ALA A 327 15.51 9.57 -8.56
N ASP A 328 16.36 8.85 -9.29
CA ASP A 328 15.94 7.99 -10.40
C ASP A 328 15.08 6.81 -9.92
N ILE A 329 15.49 6.15 -8.84
CA ILE A 329 14.69 5.09 -8.22
C ILE A 329 13.32 5.63 -7.78
N MET A 330 13.28 6.77 -7.09
CA MET A 330 12.03 7.38 -6.65
C MET A 330 11.12 7.71 -7.84
N ARG A 331 11.65 8.34 -8.91
CA ARG A 331 10.87 8.60 -10.13
C ARG A 331 10.36 7.32 -10.77
N THR A 332 11.26 6.38 -11.04
CA THR A 332 10.92 5.15 -11.76
C THR A 332 9.85 4.35 -11.01
N MET A 333 10.03 4.17 -9.71
CA MET A 333 9.15 3.35 -8.89
C MET A 333 7.83 4.03 -8.49
N THR A 334 7.66 5.35 -8.74
CA THR A 334 6.45 6.05 -8.28
C THR A 334 5.76 6.89 -9.37
N THR A 335 6.40 7.15 -10.51
CA THR A 335 5.82 7.99 -11.56
C THR A 335 5.78 7.33 -12.94
N ASN A 336 6.58 6.28 -13.18
CA ASN A 336 6.59 5.60 -14.47
C ASN A 336 5.33 4.75 -14.63
N VAL A 337 4.43 5.14 -15.54
CA VAL A 337 3.13 4.50 -15.76
C VAL A 337 3.27 3.02 -16.13
N ASP A 338 4.26 2.65 -16.95
CA ASP A 338 4.46 1.26 -17.36
C ASP A 338 4.93 0.38 -16.19
N VAL A 339 5.90 0.86 -15.41
CA VAL A 339 6.34 0.20 -14.17
C VAL A 339 5.18 0.06 -13.19
N MET A 340 4.37 1.11 -13.02
CA MET A 340 3.20 1.07 -12.15
C MET A 340 2.18 0.01 -12.62
N LYS A 341 1.92 -0.13 -13.91
CA LYS A 341 1.04 -1.18 -14.46
C LYS A 341 1.62 -2.59 -14.28
N GLU A 342 2.92 -2.75 -14.39
CA GLU A 342 3.59 -4.02 -14.10
C GLU A 342 3.40 -4.43 -12.64
N ILE A 343 3.59 -3.50 -11.69
CA ILE A 343 3.34 -3.73 -10.26
C ILE A 343 1.87 -4.12 -10.03
N VAL A 344 0.89 -3.41 -10.62
CA VAL A 344 -0.53 -3.81 -10.50
C VAL A 344 -0.75 -5.23 -10.98
N THR A 345 -0.13 -5.61 -12.11
CA THR A 345 -0.37 -6.91 -12.76
C THR A 345 0.33 -8.06 -12.03
N ALA A 346 1.59 -7.87 -11.65
CA ALA A 346 2.42 -8.91 -11.05
C ALA A 346 2.13 -9.09 -9.55
N ASP A 347 1.96 -7.97 -8.85
CA ASP A 347 1.88 -7.94 -7.39
C ASP A 347 0.47 -7.69 -6.86
N ASN A 348 -0.50 -7.45 -7.75
CA ASN A 348 -1.90 -7.15 -7.40
C ASN A 348 -2.07 -5.95 -6.46
N ASP A 349 -1.16 -4.99 -6.56
CA ASP A 349 -1.17 -3.80 -5.72
C ASP A 349 -2.05 -2.68 -6.34
N PHE A 350 -2.51 -1.75 -5.51
CA PHE A 350 -3.13 -0.51 -5.98
C PHE A 350 -2.06 0.59 -5.97
N VAL A 351 -1.61 0.99 -7.15
CA VAL A 351 -0.49 1.93 -7.26
C VAL A 351 -0.91 3.38 -7.15
N ASN A 352 0.02 4.22 -6.68
CA ASN A 352 -0.15 5.65 -6.49
C ASN A 352 0.07 6.44 -7.80
N ASN A 353 -0.61 6.01 -8.87
CA ASN A 353 -0.52 6.63 -10.19
C ASN A 353 -1.88 6.57 -10.88
N LYS A 354 -2.55 7.73 -11.01
CA LYS A 354 -3.91 7.81 -11.56
C LYS A 354 -4.01 7.26 -12.99
N PRO A 355 -3.14 7.67 -13.96
CA PRO A 355 -3.17 7.12 -15.30
C PRO A 355 -3.02 5.60 -15.34
N ALA A 356 -2.07 5.04 -14.58
CA ALA A 356 -1.90 3.59 -14.52
C ALA A 356 -3.18 2.89 -14.01
N MET A 357 -3.77 3.38 -12.93
CA MET A 357 -5.00 2.79 -12.39
C MET A 357 -6.20 2.95 -13.32
N GLU A 358 -6.32 4.08 -14.02
CA GLU A 358 -7.39 4.32 -15.02
C GLU A 358 -7.26 3.36 -16.20
N GLU A 359 -6.05 3.18 -16.74
CA GLU A 359 -5.79 2.24 -17.83
C GLU A 359 -6.08 0.79 -17.40
N MET A 360 -5.61 0.37 -16.21
CA MET A 360 -5.86 -0.97 -15.68
C MET A 360 -7.36 -1.21 -15.43
N ALA A 361 -8.08 -0.22 -14.92
CA ALA A 361 -9.53 -0.31 -14.70
C ALA A 361 -10.32 -0.38 -16.02
N ALA A 362 -9.80 0.20 -17.10
CA ALA A 362 -10.41 0.13 -18.44
C ALA A 362 -10.13 -1.19 -19.17
N ASP A 363 -9.11 -1.93 -18.78
CA ASP A 363 -8.72 -3.20 -19.41
C ASP A 363 -9.68 -4.33 -19.01
N GLU A 364 -10.49 -4.79 -19.98
CA GLU A 364 -11.46 -5.86 -19.76
C GLU A 364 -10.79 -7.22 -19.49
N SER A 365 -9.59 -7.45 -20.01
CA SER A 365 -8.83 -8.69 -19.79
C SER A 365 -8.32 -8.80 -18.37
N TYR A 366 -7.88 -7.68 -17.80
CA TYR A 366 -7.48 -7.60 -16.40
C TYR A 366 -8.68 -7.85 -15.45
N GLY A 367 -9.84 -7.28 -15.77
CA GLY A 367 -11.07 -7.49 -15.00
C GLY A 367 -11.54 -8.95 -14.93
N ASP A 368 -11.27 -9.77 -15.95
CA ASP A 368 -11.65 -11.19 -15.98
C ASP A 368 -10.67 -12.07 -15.16
N ALA A 369 -9.38 -11.74 -15.12
CA ALA A 369 -8.41 -12.39 -14.25
C ALA A 369 -8.67 -12.09 -12.76
N VAL A 370 -9.17 -10.90 -12.47
CA VAL A 370 -9.53 -10.42 -11.11
C VAL A 370 -10.83 -11.06 -10.58
N ARG A 371 -11.69 -11.62 -11.45
CA ARG A 371 -12.91 -12.32 -11.01
C ARG A 371 -12.66 -13.52 -10.10
N SER A 372 -11.47 -14.07 -10.13
CA SER A 372 -11.18 -15.29 -9.38
C SER A 372 -10.74 -15.07 -7.92
N CYS A 373 -10.24 -13.87 -7.51
CA CYS A 373 -9.88 -13.62 -6.11
C CYS A 373 -9.63 -12.15 -5.73
N ARG A 374 -9.54 -11.22 -6.70
CA ARG A 374 -8.86 -9.95 -6.46
C ARG A 374 -9.77 -8.83 -6.96
N TYR A 375 -9.59 -7.64 -6.63
CA TYR A 375 -10.39 -6.44 -6.87
C TYR A 375 -11.35 -6.47 -8.09
N SER A 376 -12.62 -6.17 -7.89
CA SER A 376 -13.52 -5.99 -9.02
C SER A 376 -13.14 -4.72 -9.80
N ARG A 377 -13.29 -4.74 -11.13
CA ARG A 377 -13.16 -3.54 -11.98
C ARG A 377 -13.96 -2.35 -11.42
N VAL A 378 -15.10 -2.63 -10.82
CA VAL A 378 -15.96 -1.63 -10.16
C VAL A 378 -15.24 -1.00 -8.97
N TRP A 379 -14.51 -1.78 -8.19
CA TRP A 379 -13.71 -1.27 -7.06
C TRP A 379 -12.54 -0.38 -7.54
N MET A 380 -11.79 -0.79 -8.57
CA MET A 380 -10.73 0.03 -9.15
C MET A 380 -11.26 1.35 -9.68
N LEU A 381 -12.33 1.33 -10.48
CA LEU A 381 -12.96 2.53 -11.01
C LEU A 381 -13.45 3.45 -9.89
N HIS A 382 -14.08 2.88 -8.87
CA HIS A 382 -14.64 3.69 -7.78
C HIS A 382 -13.54 4.39 -6.98
N ASN A 383 -12.50 3.66 -6.56
CA ASN A 383 -11.40 4.24 -5.80
C ASN A 383 -10.49 5.18 -6.61
N THR A 384 -10.41 5.01 -7.92
CA THR A 384 -9.69 5.97 -8.79
C THR A 384 -10.37 7.35 -8.80
N TYR A 385 -11.69 7.42 -8.59
CA TYR A 385 -12.47 8.67 -8.62
C TYR A 385 -12.98 9.15 -7.25
N ALA A 386 -12.92 8.32 -6.20
CA ALA A 386 -13.49 8.63 -4.88
C ALA A 386 -12.47 9.20 -3.87
N LEU A 387 -11.18 9.16 -4.18
CA LEU A 387 -10.07 9.74 -3.43
C LEU A 387 -9.51 10.95 -4.21
#